data_322c3a2c20bc8215e53c4684d4b383c0
#
_entry.id   322c3a2c20bc8215e53c4684d4b383c0
#
_cell.length_a   1.000
_cell.length_b   1.000
_cell.length_c   1.000
_cell.angle_alpha   90.00
_cell.angle_beta   90.00
_cell.angle_gamma   90.00
#
_symmetry.space_group_name_H-M   'P 1'
#
loop_
_entity.id
_entity.type
_entity.pdbx_description
1 polymer ?
#
loop_
_entity_poly.entity_id
_entity_poly.type
_entity_poly.pdbx_seq_one_letter_code
_entity_poly.pdbx_strand_id
1 'polypeptide(L)'
;VEDFGIYSVVGGIVGMFVFINNSMSSATQRYITFALGKGDKNRLQTVFSTTLQIHTLIAGLIVLLGETVGLWFLYNKMQIPAERMDAAFWVMQCSIVSMVVMIVSVPYNADIIAHEKMSAFAYISILEVVLKLAIVYLLLVFSYDKLILYAILILTIQILIRFCYSIYCNKHFEETRYKHVWDKKLFKEMTGFAGWSLFGNMA
;
A
#
# COMPACT_ATOMS: atom_id res chain seq x y z
N VAL A 1 -18.85 0.26 20.03
CA VAL A 1 -17.98 -0.90 20.35
C VAL A 1 -18.04 -1.91 19.22
N GLU A 2 -19.23 -2.29 18.73
CA GLU A 2 -19.41 -3.27 17.65
C GLU A 2 -18.71 -2.86 16.34
N ASP A 3 -18.92 -1.62 15.87
CA ASP A 3 -18.30 -1.09 14.66
C ASP A 3 -16.77 -1.12 14.70
N PHE A 4 -16.20 -0.83 15.87
CA PHE A 4 -14.76 -0.93 16.06
C PHE A 4 -14.28 -2.40 15.99
N GLY A 5 -15.08 -3.32 16.53
CA GLY A 5 -14.82 -4.76 16.43
C GLY A 5 -14.79 -5.24 14.98
N ILE A 6 -15.80 -4.88 14.18
CA ILE A 6 -15.89 -5.22 12.75
C ILE A 6 -14.67 -4.67 11.99
N TYR A 7 -14.37 -3.38 12.17
CA TYR A 7 -13.21 -2.75 11.52
C TYR A 7 -11.89 -3.41 11.90
N SER A 8 -11.72 -3.74 13.19
CA SER A 8 -10.47 -4.36 13.68
C SER A 8 -10.27 -5.78 13.14
N VAL A 9 -11.32 -6.58 13.02
CA VAL A 9 -11.23 -7.94 12.51
C VAL A 9 -10.98 -7.93 10.99
N VAL A 10 -11.72 -7.10 10.24
CA VAL A 10 -11.48 -6.92 8.80
C VAL A 10 -10.08 -6.36 8.55
N GLY A 11 -9.67 -5.35 9.32
CA GLY A 11 -8.33 -4.78 9.25
C GLY A 11 -7.23 -5.78 9.63
N GLY A 12 -7.50 -6.72 10.54
CA GLY A 12 -6.58 -7.80 10.91
C GLY A 12 -6.26 -8.74 9.74
N ILE A 13 -7.27 -9.11 8.93
CA ILE A 13 -7.07 -9.92 7.72
C ILE A 13 -6.14 -9.19 6.75
N VAL A 14 -6.42 -7.91 6.50
CA VAL A 14 -5.61 -7.07 5.61
C VAL A 14 -4.22 -6.83 6.22
N GLY A 15 -4.13 -6.71 7.55
CA GLY A 15 -2.88 -6.51 8.29
C GLY A 15 -1.85 -7.63 8.11
N MET A 16 -2.28 -8.87 7.84
CA MET A 16 -1.37 -9.97 7.54
C MET A 16 -0.49 -9.70 6.30
N PHE A 17 -0.99 -8.90 5.36
CA PHE A 17 -0.23 -8.56 4.15
C PHE A 17 0.79 -7.43 4.37
N VAL A 18 0.76 -6.73 5.51
CA VAL A 18 1.72 -5.66 5.84
C VAL A 18 3.15 -6.19 5.89
N PHE A 19 3.36 -7.43 6.35
CA PHE A 19 4.69 -8.05 6.35
C PHE A 19 5.27 -8.18 4.93
N ILE A 20 4.44 -8.55 3.95
CA ILE A 20 4.84 -8.62 2.54
C ILE A 20 5.25 -7.23 2.06
N ASN A 21 4.44 -6.21 2.37
CA ASN A 21 4.72 -4.84 1.99
C ASN A 21 6.06 -4.34 2.55
N ASN A 22 6.36 -4.59 3.82
CA ASN A 22 7.60 -4.16 4.47
C ASN A 22 8.83 -4.85 3.85
N SER A 23 8.75 -6.15 3.60
CA SER A 23 9.84 -6.90 2.96
C SER A 23 10.11 -6.44 1.53
N MET A 24 9.05 -6.17 0.77
CA MET A 24 9.15 -5.65 -0.59
C MET A 24 9.66 -4.20 -0.61
N SER A 25 9.26 -3.37 0.36
CA SER A 25 9.77 -2.00 0.50
C SER A 25 11.29 -1.99 0.72
N SER A 26 11.79 -2.80 1.64
CA SER A 26 13.23 -2.93 1.91
C SER A 26 14.01 -3.42 0.68
N ALA A 27 13.47 -4.42 -0.03
CA ALA A 27 14.06 -4.90 -1.28
C ALA A 27 14.13 -3.77 -2.32
N THR A 28 13.00 -3.10 -2.55
CA THR A 28 12.90 -2.02 -3.53
C THR A 28 13.89 -0.89 -3.25
N GLN A 29 13.93 -0.40 -2.01
CA GLN A 29 14.84 0.65 -1.59
C GLN A 29 16.29 0.27 -1.85
N ARG A 30 16.69 -0.96 -1.49
CA ARG A 30 18.04 -1.46 -1.72
C ARG A 30 18.43 -1.44 -3.20
N TYR A 31 17.56 -1.94 -4.08
CA TYR A 31 17.88 -2.02 -5.52
C TYR A 31 17.89 -0.64 -6.19
N ILE A 32 17.00 0.26 -5.81
CA ILE A 32 16.99 1.65 -6.30
C ILE A 32 18.26 2.37 -5.83
N THR A 33 18.59 2.32 -4.53
CA THR A 33 19.80 2.96 -3.98
C THR A 33 21.08 2.45 -4.65
N PHE A 34 21.17 1.14 -4.89
CA PHE A 34 22.31 0.55 -5.58
C PHE A 34 22.43 1.00 -7.04
N ALA A 35 21.31 1.07 -7.77
CA ALA A 35 21.29 1.54 -9.15
C ALA A 35 21.64 3.04 -9.24
N LEU A 36 21.12 3.84 -8.29
CA LEU A 36 21.42 5.25 -8.17
C LEU A 36 22.90 5.51 -7.90
N GLY A 37 23.51 4.75 -6.96
CA GLY A 37 24.93 4.88 -6.62
C GLY A 37 25.88 4.50 -7.77
N LYS A 38 25.41 3.71 -8.74
CA LYS A 38 26.18 3.41 -9.98
C LYS A 38 26.11 4.50 -11.04
N GLY A 39 25.20 5.46 -10.92
CA GLY A 39 25.01 6.55 -11.88
C GLY A 39 24.41 6.12 -13.23
N ASP A 40 23.95 4.87 -13.37
CA ASP A 40 23.34 4.35 -14.61
C ASP A 40 21.83 4.66 -14.64
N LYS A 41 21.49 5.76 -15.29
CA LYS A 41 20.10 6.22 -15.43
C LYS A 41 19.19 5.20 -16.12
N ASN A 42 19.69 4.47 -17.13
CA ASN A 42 18.90 3.46 -17.84
C ASN A 42 18.63 2.26 -16.93
N ARG A 43 19.62 1.84 -16.15
CA ARG A 43 19.44 0.78 -15.16
C ARG A 43 18.49 1.19 -14.06
N LEU A 44 18.61 2.42 -13.55
CA LEU A 44 17.72 2.97 -12.53
C LEU A 44 16.26 2.97 -13.00
N GLN A 45 15.99 3.45 -14.22
CA GLN A 45 14.64 3.41 -14.82
C GLN A 45 14.12 1.98 -15.00
N THR A 46 15.00 1.03 -15.38
CA THR A 46 14.64 -0.39 -15.49
C THR A 46 14.28 -0.97 -14.12
N VAL A 47 15.07 -0.66 -13.09
CA VAL A 47 14.79 -1.09 -11.70
C VAL A 47 13.45 -0.53 -11.22
N PHE A 48 13.21 0.76 -11.38
CA PHE A 48 11.95 1.39 -10.97
C PHE A 48 10.75 0.75 -11.69
N SER A 49 10.81 0.63 -13.03
CA SER A 49 9.74 0.06 -13.84
C SER A 49 9.45 -1.40 -13.50
N THR A 50 10.50 -2.22 -13.32
CA THR A 50 10.36 -3.63 -12.92
C THR A 50 9.77 -3.74 -11.52
N THR A 51 10.20 -2.89 -10.60
CA THR A 51 9.66 -2.85 -9.23
C THR A 51 8.18 -2.48 -9.23
N LEU A 52 7.77 -1.48 -10.01
CA LEU A 52 6.37 -1.09 -10.14
C LEU A 52 5.51 -2.25 -10.68
N GLN A 53 6.02 -2.99 -11.67
CA GLN A 53 5.33 -4.18 -12.21
C GLN A 53 5.20 -5.28 -11.15
N ILE A 54 6.25 -5.55 -10.37
CA ILE A 54 6.20 -6.52 -9.26
C ILE A 54 5.11 -6.15 -8.26
N HIS A 55 5.08 -4.88 -7.83
CA HIS A 55 4.08 -4.41 -6.87
C HIS A 55 2.66 -4.45 -7.45
N THR A 56 2.49 -4.19 -8.74
CA THR A 56 1.20 -4.32 -9.42
C THR A 56 0.74 -5.79 -9.48
N LEU A 57 1.64 -6.74 -9.71
CA LEU A 57 1.32 -8.17 -9.67
C LEU A 57 0.93 -8.62 -8.25
N ILE A 58 1.66 -8.17 -7.23
CA ILE A 58 1.33 -8.45 -5.82
C ILE A 58 -0.03 -7.84 -5.47
N ALA A 59 -0.31 -6.61 -5.88
CA ALA A 59 -1.60 -5.97 -5.69
C ALA A 59 -2.74 -6.78 -6.33
N GLY A 60 -2.56 -7.26 -7.58
CA GLY A 60 -3.51 -8.15 -8.24
C GLY A 60 -3.76 -9.46 -7.48
N LEU A 61 -2.70 -10.08 -6.95
CA LEU A 61 -2.82 -11.28 -6.12
C LEU A 61 -3.62 -11.00 -4.83
N ILE A 62 -3.38 -9.85 -4.19
CA ILE A 62 -4.10 -9.46 -2.97
C ILE A 62 -5.58 -9.20 -3.25
N VAL A 63 -5.91 -8.55 -4.37
CA VAL A 63 -7.31 -8.41 -4.79
C VAL A 63 -7.94 -9.79 -4.96
N LEU A 64 -7.30 -10.70 -5.67
CA LEU A 64 -7.82 -12.04 -5.88
C LEU A 64 -8.04 -12.79 -4.57
N LEU A 65 -7.07 -12.75 -3.65
CA LEU A 65 -7.19 -13.37 -2.33
C LEU A 65 -8.25 -12.68 -1.45
N GLY A 66 -8.35 -11.37 -1.50
CA GLY A 66 -9.35 -10.58 -0.77
C GLY A 66 -10.76 -10.89 -1.23
N GLU A 67 -10.97 -10.95 -2.56
CA GLU A 67 -12.29 -11.24 -3.15
C GLU A 67 -12.69 -12.72 -3.06
N THR A 68 -11.75 -13.63 -2.88
CA THR A 68 -12.05 -15.06 -2.73
C THR A 68 -12.05 -15.49 -1.26
N VAL A 69 -10.85 -15.57 -0.67
CA VAL A 69 -10.67 -16.04 0.70
C VAL A 69 -11.21 -15.04 1.72
N GLY A 70 -10.98 -13.73 1.48
CA GLY A 70 -11.45 -12.68 2.38
C GLY A 70 -12.97 -12.63 2.48
N LEU A 71 -13.69 -12.64 1.35
CA LEU A 71 -15.14 -12.67 1.34
C LEU A 71 -15.70 -13.99 1.88
N TRP A 72 -15.08 -15.13 1.55
CA TRP A 72 -15.47 -16.39 2.14
C TRP A 72 -15.37 -16.36 3.67
N PHE A 73 -14.29 -15.81 4.20
CA PHE A 73 -14.09 -15.67 5.63
C PHE A 73 -15.12 -14.72 6.26
N LEU A 74 -15.39 -13.58 5.61
CA LEU A 74 -16.36 -12.58 6.05
C LEU A 74 -17.76 -13.22 6.23
N TYR A 75 -18.23 -13.98 5.23
CA TYR A 75 -19.58 -14.52 5.23
C TYR A 75 -19.73 -15.83 6.04
N ASN A 76 -18.65 -16.62 6.19
CA ASN A 76 -18.78 -17.98 6.77
C ASN A 76 -18.14 -18.14 8.15
N LYS A 77 -17.22 -17.26 8.52
CA LYS A 77 -16.44 -17.41 9.77
C LYS A 77 -16.65 -16.27 10.75
N MET A 78 -17.02 -15.10 10.27
CA MET A 78 -17.23 -13.95 11.15
C MET A 78 -18.66 -13.95 11.71
N GLN A 79 -18.77 -13.65 13.00
CA GLN A 79 -20.06 -13.49 13.68
C GLN A 79 -20.44 -11.99 13.66
N ILE A 80 -20.96 -11.54 12.51
CA ILE A 80 -21.40 -10.17 12.31
C ILE A 80 -22.93 -10.17 12.32
N PRO A 81 -23.59 -9.22 13.04
CA PRO A 81 -25.04 -9.06 12.97
C PRO A 81 -25.50 -8.85 11.52
N ALA A 82 -26.61 -9.47 11.13
CA ALA A 82 -27.13 -9.41 9.75
C ALA A 82 -27.34 -7.94 9.28
N GLU A 83 -27.76 -7.06 10.20
CA GLU A 83 -27.97 -5.63 9.94
C GLU A 83 -26.68 -4.87 9.63
N ARG A 84 -25.51 -5.41 10.02
CA ARG A 84 -24.18 -4.80 9.82
C ARG A 84 -23.35 -5.49 8.74
N MET A 85 -23.86 -6.52 8.10
CA MET A 85 -23.13 -7.28 7.08
C MET A 85 -22.79 -6.42 5.87
N ASP A 86 -23.69 -5.57 5.41
CA ASP A 86 -23.45 -4.66 4.30
C ASP A 86 -22.34 -3.65 4.63
N ALA A 87 -22.34 -3.13 5.85
CA ALA A 87 -21.28 -2.22 6.30
C ALA A 87 -19.93 -2.94 6.35
N ALA A 88 -19.88 -4.16 6.86
CA ALA A 88 -18.68 -4.98 6.91
C ALA A 88 -18.14 -5.30 5.50
N PHE A 89 -19.04 -5.59 4.54
CA PHE A 89 -18.66 -5.77 3.13
C PHE A 89 -17.99 -4.53 2.56
N TRP A 90 -18.60 -3.35 2.72
CA TRP A 90 -18.00 -2.10 2.22
C TRP A 90 -16.66 -1.77 2.88
N VAL A 91 -16.51 -2.02 4.18
CA VAL A 91 -15.22 -1.88 4.89
C VAL A 91 -14.17 -2.81 4.30
N MET A 92 -14.54 -4.05 4.00
CA MET A 92 -13.64 -5.02 3.38
C MET A 92 -13.17 -4.55 1.99
N GLN A 93 -14.10 -4.09 1.14
CA GLN A 93 -13.79 -3.57 -0.18
C GLN A 93 -12.86 -2.34 -0.11
N CYS A 94 -13.18 -1.37 0.73
CA CYS A 94 -12.34 -0.20 0.95
C CYS A 94 -10.94 -0.59 1.48
N SER A 95 -10.85 -1.60 2.35
CA SER A 95 -9.58 -2.08 2.90
C SER A 95 -8.72 -2.77 1.85
N ILE A 96 -9.31 -3.60 0.98
CA ILE A 96 -8.60 -4.25 -0.14
C ILE A 96 -8.04 -3.17 -1.08
N VAL A 97 -8.87 -2.21 -1.50
CA VAL A 97 -8.42 -1.13 -2.40
C VAL A 97 -7.36 -0.25 -1.74
N SER A 98 -7.51 0.08 -0.45
CA SER A 98 -6.50 0.83 0.32
C SER A 98 -5.15 0.11 0.33
N MET A 99 -5.16 -1.21 0.49
CA MET A 99 -3.94 -2.01 0.46
C MET A 99 -3.29 -2.04 -0.92
N VAL A 100 -4.07 -2.15 -1.99
CA VAL A 100 -3.58 -2.04 -3.37
C VAL A 100 -2.87 -0.70 -3.58
N VAL A 101 -3.51 0.41 -3.17
CA VAL A 101 -2.94 1.76 -3.27
C VAL A 101 -1.64 1.86 -2.48
N MET A 102 -1.59 1.31 -1.27
CA MET A 102 -0.39 1.29 -0.43
C MET A 102 0.76 0.53 -1.10
N ILE A 103 0.51 -0.67 -1.61
CA ILE A 103 1.54 -1.51 -2.24
C ILE A 103 2.09 -0.84 -3.51
N VAL A 104 1.23 -0.31 -4.36
CA VAL A 104 1.65 0.38 -5.59
C VAL A 104 2.38 1.71 -5.29
N SER A 105 2.26 2.23 -4.07
CA SER A 105 2.99 3.43 -3.62
C SER A 105 4.43 3.14 -3.19
N VAL A 106 4.76 1.90 -2.85
CA VAL A 106 6.10 1.51 -2.33
C VAL A 106 7.25 1.96 -3.24
N PRO A 107 7.24 1.75 -4.57
CA PRO A 107 8.34 2.19 -5.43
C PRO A 107 8.62 3.68 -5.35
N TYR A 108 7.58 4.51 -5.24
CA TYR A 108 7.72 5.96 -5.15
C TYR A 108 8.29 6.40 -3.80
N ASN A 109 7.85 5.77 -2.71
CA ASN A 109 8.40 6.04 -1.39
C ASN A 109 9.87 5.63 -1.30
N ALA A 110 10.19 4.45 -1.85
CA ALA A 110 11.56 3.95 -1.88
C ALA A 110 12.49 4.86 -2.70
N ASP A 111 11.98 5.45 -3.78
CA ASP A 111 12.72 6.36 -4.65
C ASP A 111 13.06 7.68 -3.93
N ILE A 112 12.09 8.27 -3.23
CA ILE A 112 12.29 9.47 -2.41
C ILE A 112 13.37 9.23 -1.33
N ILE A 113 13.33 8.07 -0.67
CA ILE A 113 14.28 7.69 0.36
C ILE A 113 15.67 7.46 -0.25
N ALA A 114 15.75 6.77 -1.40
CA ALA A 114 16.99 6.51 -2.11
C ALA A 114 17.70 7.79 -2.56
N HIS A 115 16.93 8.81 -2.95
CA HIS A 115 17.43 10.15 -3.27
C HIS A 115 17.69 11.05 -2.06
N GLU A 116 17.59 10.51 -0.84
CA GLU A 116 17.80 11.24 0.43
C GLU A 116 16.87 12.46 0.60
N LYS A 117 15.72 12.50 -0.09
CA LYS A 117 14.72 13.57 0.00
C LYS A 117 13.80 13.39 1.22
N MET A 118 14.40 13.20 2.40
CA MET A 118 13.68 12.91 3.64
C MET A 118 12.71 14.03 4.05
N SER A 119 12.99 15.28 3.70
CA SER A 119 12.09 16.41 3.95
C SER A 119 10.77 16.26 3.20
N ALA A 120 10.81 15.85 1.92
CA ALA A 120 9.58 15.61 1.14
C ALA A 120 8.77 14.46 1.72
N PHE A 121 9.43 13.37 2.10
CA PHE A 121 8.80 12.25 2.79
C PHE A 121 8.13 12.69 4.09
N ALA A 122 8.82 13.48 4.91
CA ALA A 122 8.29 13.99 6.18
C ALA A 122 7.05 14.88 5.97
N TYR A 123 7.09 15.81 5.01
CA TYR A 123 5.93 16.69 4.74
C TYR A 123 4.71 15.92 4.27
N ILE A 124 4.87 14.92 3.38
CA ILE A 124 3.76 14.09 2.91
C ILE A 124 3.22 13.23 4.06
N SER A 125 4.09 12.70 4.93
CA SER A 125 3.68 11.92 6.11
C SER A 125 2.92 12.79 7.13
N ILE A 126 3.36 14.03 7.36
CA ILE A 126 2.65 14.98 8.23
C ILE A 126 1.27 15.29 7.64
N LEU A 127 1.18 15.55 6.34
CA LEU A 127 -0.09 15.77 5.65
C LEU A 127 -1.04 14.58 5.85
N GLU A 128 -0.54 13.36 5.71
CA GLU A 128 -1.32 12.13 5.94
C GLU A 128 -1.88 12.08 7.36
N VAL A 129 -1.06 12.36 8.37
CA VAL A 129 -1.48 12.34 9.78
C VAL A 129 -2.54 13.42 10.04
N VAL A 130 -2.35 14.63 9.54
CA VAL A 130 -3.32 15.74 9.67
C VAL A 130 -4.64 15.39 9.02
N LEU A 131 -4.63 14.79 7.81
CA LEU A 131 -5.84 14.37 7.13
C LEU A 131 -6.56 13.24 7.88
N LYS A 132 -5.83 12.27 8.44
CA LYS A 132 -6.40 11.21 9.29
C LYS A 132 -7.01 11.78 10.57
N LEU A 133 -6.40 12.78 11.18
CA LEU A 133 -6.98 13.47 12.33
C LEU A 133 -8.26 14.21 11.94
N ALA A 134 -8.29 14.86 10.77
CA ALA A 134 -9.49 15.53 10.26
C ALA A 134 -10.67 14.57 10.07
N ILE A 135 -10.44 13.29 9.70
CA ILE A 135 -11.50 12.27 9.64
C ILE A 135 -12.22 12.13 10.96
N VAL A 136 -11.49 12.11 12.09
CA VAL A 136 -12.09 11.95 13.42
C VAL A 136 -13.09 13.07 13.70
N TYR A 137 -12.76 14.31 13.33
CA TYR A 137 -13.68 15.45 13.47
C TYR A 137 -14.87 15.36 12.50
N LEU A 138 -14.65 14.95 11.24
CA LEU A 138 -15.70 14.76 10.27
C LEU A 138 -16.74 13.71 10.72
N LEU A 139 -16.30 12.62 11.35
CA LEU A 139 -17.18 11.59 11.89
C LEU A 139 -18.09 12.09 13.03
N LEU A 140 -17.74 13.19 13.70
CA LEU A 140 -18.58 13.81 14.73
C LEU A 140 -19.70 14.64 14.12
N VAL A 141 -19.46 15.22 12.94
CA VAL A 141 -20.41 16.15 12.28
C VAL A 141 -21.43 15.41 11.42
N PHE A 142 -21.02 14.31 10.75
CA PHE A 142 -21.89 13.59 9.83
C PHE A 142 -22.71 12.51 10.56
N SER A 143 -24.01 12.43 10.21
CA SER A 143 -24.98 11.47 10.77
C SER A 143 -25.11 10.17 9.98
N TYR A 144 -24.25 9.93 8.98
CA TYR A 144 -24.23 8.70 8.19
C TYR A 144 -23.64 7.53 8.99
N ASP A 145 -23.74 6.31 8.43
CA ASP A 145 -23.08 5.14 9.01
C ASP A 145 -21.58 5.41 9.17
N LYS A 146 -21.15 5.55 10.42
CA LYS A 146 -19.79 5.97 10.78
C LYS A 146 -18.74 4.97 10.31
N LEU A 147 -19.09 3.68 10.24
CA LEU A 147 -18.18 2.61 9.83
C LEU A 147 -17.88 2.71 8.34
N ILE A 148 -18.88 2.84 7.50
CA ILE A 148 -18.74 2.99 6.05
C ILE A 148 -18.05 4.31 5.72
N LEU A 149 -18.49 5.40 6.34
CA LEU A 149 -17.92 6.73 6.13
C LEU A 149 -16.42 6.74 6.48
N TYR A 150 -16.04 6.14 7.60
CA TYR A 150 -14.64 6.03 8.00
C TYR A 150 -13.80 5.27 6.97
N ALA A 151 -14.29 4.12 6.49
CA ALA A 151 -13.57 3.32 5.50
C ALA A 151 -13.36 4.08 4.18
N ILE A 152 -14.40 4.79 3.69
CA ILE A 152 -14.31 5.61 2.47
C ILE A 152 -13.34 6.78 2.64
N LEU A 153 -13.38 7.47 3.78
CA LEU A 153 -12.49 8.60 4.06
C LEU A 153 -11.03 8.16 4.16
N ILE A 154 -10.74 7.03 4.81
CA ILE A 154 -9.38 6.46 4.86
C ILE A 154 -8.90 6.10 3.45
N LEU A 155 -9.72 5.43 2.64
CA LEU A 155 -9.38 5.12 1.25
C LEU A 155 -9.09 6.40 0.44
N THR A 156 -9.92 7.44 0.61
CA THR A 156 -9.73 8.72 -0.07
C THR A 156 -8.37 9.35 0.29
N ILE A 157 -8.00 9.34 1.57
CA ILE A 157 -6.69 9.84 2.02
C ILE A 157 -5.57 9.01 1.37
N GLN A 158 -5.66 7.68 1.38
CA GLN A 158 -4.64 6.82 0.76
C GLN A 158 -4.43 7.17 -0.72
N ILE A 159 -5.51 7.37 -1.46
CA ILE A 159 -5.46 7.77 -2.86
C ILE A 159 -4.80 9.16 -3.01
N LEU A 160 -5.18 10.14 -2.19
CA LEU A 160 -4.58 11.48 -2.22
C LEU A 160 -3.08 11.44 -1.95
N ILE A 161 -2.66 10.75 -0.91
CA ILE A 161 -1.25 10.59 -0.54
C ILE A 161 -0.47 9.88 -1.66
N ARG A 162 -1.07 8.86 -2.28
CA ARG A 162 -0.48 8.20 -3.46
C ARG A 162 -0.25 9.18 -4.61
N PHE A 163 -1.22 10.06 -4.89
CA PHE A 163 -1.06 11.09 -5.90
C PHE A 163 0.04 12.08 -5.54
N CYS A 164 0.13 12.52 -4.28
CA CYS A 164 1.20 13.39 -3.80
C CYS A 164 2.58 12.78 -4.05
N TYR A 165 2.79 11.52 -3.68
CA TYR A 165 4.04 10.80 -3.94
C TYR A 165 4.33 10.70 -5.45
N SER A 166 3.34 10.31 -6.26
CA SER A 166 3.50 10.18 -7.70
C SER A 166 3.85 11.49 -8.39
N ILE A 167 3.15 12.58 -8.05
CA ILE A 167 3.39 13.91 -8.61
C ILE A 167 4.79 14.40 -8.22
N TYR A 168 5.15 14.23 -6.95
CA TYR A 168 6.48 14.64 -6.47
C TYR A 168 7.59 13.91 -7.22
N CYS A 169 7.52 12.58 -7.30
CA CYS A 169 8.51 11.77 -7.98
C CYS A 169 8.59 12.07 -9.47
N ASN A 170 7.47 12.13 -10.18
CA ASN A 170 7.43 12.43 -11.61
C ASN A 170 7.98 13.82 -11.95
N LYS A 171 7.93 14.77 -11.00
CA LYS A 171 8.46 16.11 -11.18
C LYS A 171 9.97 16.19 -10.93
N HIS A 172 10.49 15.38 -10.01
CA HIS A 172 11.88 15.51 -9.54
C HIS A 172 12.81 14.39 -10.03
N PHE A 173 12.27 13.24 -10.43
CA PHE A 173 13.05 12.04 -10.78
C PHE A 173 12.69 11.56 -12.19
N GLU A 174 13.68 11.47 -13.08
CA GLU A 174 13.48 11.07 -14.48
C GLU A 174 13.11 9.60 -14.62
N GLU A 175 13.62 8.74 -13.74
CA GLU A 175 13.43 7.30 -13.71
C GLU A 175 12.00 6.86 -13.39
N THR A 176 11.22 7.71 -12.74
CA THR A 176 9.82 7.41 -12.40
C THR A 176 8.90 7.41 -13.62
N ARG A 177 9.38 7.90 -14.76
CA ARG A 177 8.68 7.74 -16.04
C ARG A 177 8.70 6.27 -16.44
N TYR A 178 7.53 5.64 -16.31
CA TYR A 178 7.37 4.23 -16.58
C TYR A 178 7.86 3.85 -17.98
N LYS A 179 8.73 2.83 -18.05
CA LYS A 179 9.17 2.22 -19.30
C LYS A 179 8.72 0.77 -19.30
N HIS A 180 8.08 0.36 -20.40
CA HIS A 180 7.64 -1.03 -20.54
C HIS A 180 8.85 -1.96 -20.79
N VAL A 181 9.61 -2.23 -19.70
CA VAL A 181 10.76 -3.12 -19.69
C VAL A 181 10.56 -4.16 -18.60
N TRP A 182 10.76 -5.43 -18.97
CA TRP A 182 10.69 -6.54 -18.02
C TRP A 182 12.06 -7.19 -17.90
N ASP A 183 12.70 -7.07 -16.75
CA ASP A 183 13.97 -7.74 -16.42
C ASP A 183 13.69 -8.98 -15.55
N LYS A 184 13.65 -10.16 -16.19
CA LYS A 184 13.40 -11.45 -15.50
C LYS A 184 14.46 -11.77 -14.42
N LYS A 185 15.71 -11.35 -14.62
CA LYS A 185 16.78 -11.58 -13.66
C LYS A 185 16.54 -10.74 -12.40
N LEU A 186 16.27 -9.46 -12.59
CA LEU A 186 15.95 -8.53 -11.51
C LEU A 186 14.69 -8.97 -10.75
N PHE A 187 13.64 -9.40 -11.47
CA PHE A 187 12.43 -9.94 -10.86
C PHE A 187 12.74 -11.11 -9.91
N LYS A 188 13.52 -12.10 -10.38
CA LYS A 188 13.89 -13.27 -9.57
C LYS A 188 14.75 -12.88 -8.37
N GLU A 189 15.67 -11.96 -8.54
CA GLU A 189 16.54 -11.47 -7.46
C GLU A 189 15.73 -10.72 -6.40
N MET A 190 14.86 -9.81 -6.80
CA MET A 190 14.04 -9.02 -5.88
C MET A 190 13.02 -9.87 -5.11
N THR A 191 12.31 -10.75 -5.80
CA THR A 191 11.35 -11.66 -5.17
C THR A 191 12.02 -12.69 -4.26
N GLY A 192 13.21 -13.19 -4.64
CA GLY A 192 14.02 -14.05 -3.79
C GLY A 192 14.49 -13.34 -2.52
N PHE A 193 14.98 -12.10 -2.64
CA PHE A 193 15.40 -11.30 -1.49
C PHE A 193 14.21 -10.97 -0.57
N ALA A 194 13.06 -10.58 -1.14
CA ALA A 194 11.87 -10.29 -0.36
C ALA A 194 11.36 -11.54 0.38
N GLY A 195 11.36 -12.71 -0.27
CA GLY A 195 11.04 -13.99 0.36
C GLY A 195 11.94 -14.31 1.54
N TRP A 196 13.27 -14.13 1.38
CA TRP A 196 14.22 -14.34 2.47
C TRP A 196 14.05 -13.32 3.60
N SER A 197 13.77 -12.06 3.26
CA SER A 197 13.51 -11.00 4.23
C SER A 197 12.23 -11.26 5.04
N LEU A 198 11.21 -11.89 4.43
CA LEU A 198 10.01 -12.32 5.16
C LEU A 198 10.37 -13.29 6.30
N PHE A 199 11.17 -14.31 6.03
CA PHE A 199 11.62 -15.24 7.06
C PHE A 199 12.44 -14.55 8.15
N GLY A 200 13.34 -13.63 7.77
CA GLY A 200 14.14 -12.86 8.72
C GLY A 200 13.33 -11.92 9.62
N ASN A 201 12.20 -11.41 9.15
CA ASN A 201 11.32 -10.54 9.93
C ASN A 201 10.32 -11.31 10.82
N MET A 202 10.16 -12.62 10.60
CA MET A 202 9.29 -13.51 11.40
C MET A 202 10.05 -14.23 12.51
N ALA A 203 11.38 -14.23 12.48
CA ALA A 203 12.26 -14.82 13.48
C ALA A 203 12.60 -13.82 14.59
#